data_84e7725354d69cd152f5aea531afc53a
#
_entry.id   84e7725354d69cd152f5aea531afc53a
#
_cell.length_a   1.000
_cell.length_b   1.000
_cell.length_c   1.000
_cell.angle_alpha   90.00
_cell.angle_beta   90.00
_cell.angle_gamma   90.00
#
_symmetry.space_group_name_H-M   'P 1'
#
loop_
_entity.id
_entity.type
_entity.pdbx_description
1 polymer ?
#
loop_
_entity_poly.entity_id
_entity_poly.type
_entity_poly.pdbx_seq_one_letter_code
_entity_poly.pdbx_strand_id
1 'polypeptide(L)'
;MVMGPSCGLVLADLGAEVIKVEPPAGDNTRRLEGAGAGFFPVFNRNKKSLAIDLQRPEGREIVFKLIDKSDVVTENFRPGALDRLGFSYEKLKARNPKLIYCSLKGFLKGPYEHRPSLDEVTQMMGGLAYMTGLPERPLRAGSSVIDIMGGTFAAVGILAALRSRERTGRGQLVSSALFESTAYLVAQHMAQYELTGEAPLPMSVKRPTWGVYDIFETADAGRLFVGVVTDTQWEVFCREFGEQDLAVDPRLKSNGMRVKERGWLIPRLAEIFKRCAQQDLANKLEAIGLPFAPIAKPWDLLADPHLLASGGLLEMAVMKKTIHVPALPLELDGRRLGKRSDPPAVGQHGRELLAGLGCSPGEVQALVDKRIVALP
;
A
#
# COMPACT_ATOMS: atom_id res chain seq x y z
N MET A 1 7.48 8.74 5.39
CA MET A 1 8.44 8.02 4.51
C MET A 1 7.72 7.30 3.36
N VAL A 2 6.62 6.63 3.60
CA VAL A 2 5.89 5.86 2.58
C VAL A 2 4.54 6.48 2.23
N MET A 3 3.71 6.87 3.20
CA MET A 3 2.33 7.34 3.00
C MET A 3 2.22 8.48 1.96
N GLY A 4 2.96 9.58 2.15
CA GLY A 4 2.97 10.70 1.19
C GLY A 4 3.51 10.32 -0.18
N PRO A 5 4.69 9.68 -0.27
CA PRO A 5 5.20 9.16 -1.53
C PRO A 5 4.26 8.19 -2.25
N SER A 6 3.53 7.33 -1.53
CA SER A 6 2.51 6.42 -2.09
C SER A 6 1.35 7.22 -2.71
N CYS A 7 0.82 8.22 -2.00
CA CYS A 7 -0.20 9.12 -2.57
C CYS A 7 0.29 9.77 -3.88
N GLY A 8 1.49 10.34 -3.86
CA GLY A 8 2.08 10.95 -5.06
C GLY A 8 2.35 9.95 -6.19
N LEU A 9 2.69 8.69 -5.87
CA LEU A 9 2.86 7.64 -6.87
C LEU A 9 1.53 7.30 -7.56
N VAL A 10 0.46 7.09 -6.77
CA VAL A 10 -0.88 6.80 -7.32
C VAL A 10 -1.30 7.90 -8.29
N LEU A 11 -1.17 9.17 -7.89
CA LEU A 11 -1.51 10.30 -8.75
C LEU A 11 -0.62 10.39 -9.98
N ALA A 12 0.70 10.17 -9.81
CA ALA A 12 1.65 10.16 -10.93
C ALA A 12 1.30 9.07 -11.93
N ASP A 13 1.09 7.83 -11.49
CA ASP A 13 0.75 6.72 -12.39
C ASP A 13 -0.61 6.97 -13.11
N LEU A 14 -1.55 7.65 -12.45
CA LEU A 14 -2.82 8.10 -13.05
C LEU A 14 -2.67 9.29 -14.02
N GLY A 15 -1.46 9.81 -14.24
CA GLY A 15 -1.19 10.84 -15.26
C GLY A 15 -0.87 12.23 -14.73
N ALA A 16 -0.95 12.47 -13.43
CA ALA A 16 -0.58 13.78 -12.87
C ALA A 16 0.93 14.05 -13.04
N GLU A 17 1.28 15.32 -13.28
CA GLU A 17 2.64 15.79 -13.06
C GLU A 17 2.87 15.96 -11.55
N VAL A 18 3.76 15.16 -10.99
CA VAL A 18 4.08 15.20 -9.56
C VAL A 18 5.51 15.68 -9.36
N ILE A 19 5.65 16.81 -8.68
CA ILE A 19 6.94 17.40 -8.35
C ILE A 19 7.24 17.09 -6.88
N LYS A 20 8.29 16.28 -6.66
CA LYS A 20 8.82 16.01 -5.33
C LYS A 20 9.80 17.11 -4.94
N VAL A 21 9.39 17.92 -3.98
CA VAL A 21 10.28 18.88 -3.31
C VAL A 21 11.03 18.16 -2.20
N GLU A 22 12.34 18.17 -2.23
CA GLU A 22 13.18 17.47 -1.26
C GLU A 22 14.38 18.34 -0.84
N PRO A 23 15.02 18.08 0.32
CA PRO A 23 16.22 18.81 0.74
C PRO A 23 17.34 18.70 -0.29
N PRO A 24 18.33 19.64 -0.31
CA PRO A 24 19.47 19.56 -1.23
C PRO A 24 20.27 18.24 -1.15
N ALA A 25 20.31 17.61 0.03
CA ALA A 25 20.92 16.28 0.22
C ALA A 25 20.05 15.12 -0.26
N GLY A 26 18.85 15.39 -0.79
CA GLY A 26 17.84 14.41 -1.16
C GLY A 26 17.05 13.86 0.02
N ASP A 27 15.95 13.18 -0.29
CA ASP A 27 15.11 12.49 0.69
C ASP A 27 15.90 11.38 1.41
N ASN A 28 15.73 11.26 2.72
CA ASN A 28 16.43 10.26 3.53
C ASN A 28 16.13 8.82 3.09
N THR A 29 14.96 8.56 2.51
CA THR A 29 14.59 7.24 2.01
C THR A 29 15.46 6.74 0.85
N ARG A 30 16.22 7.63 0.21
CA ARG A 30 17.21 7.26 -0.83
C ARG A 30 18.41 6.47 -0.29
N ARG A 31 18.66 6.58 1.02
CA ARG A 31 19.84 6.02 1.70
C ARG A 31 19.50 4.95 2.73
N LEU A 32 18.23 4.51 2.78
CA LEU A 32 17.84 3.44 3.68
C LEU A 32 18.39 2.11 3.19
N GLU A 33 18.83 1.30 4.14
CA GLU A 33 19.35 -0.05 3.91
C GLU A 33 18.35 -1.12 4.33
N GLY A 34 18.67 -2.38 4.07
CA GLY A 34 17.84 -3.52 4.44
C GLY A 34 16.41 -3.41 3.91
N ALA A 35 15.42 -3.57 4.76
CA ALA A 35 14.00 -3.50 4.38
C ALA A 35 13.58 -2.12 3.82
N GLY A 36 14.31 -1.06 4.15
CA GLY A 36 14.05 0.29 3.67
C GLY A 36 14.58 0.58 2.26
N ALA A 37 15.49 -0.24 1.72
CA ALA A 37 16.16 0.00 0.44
C ALA A 37 15.16 0.11 -0.74
N GLY A 38 14.00 -0.54 -0.65
CA GLY A 38 12.95 -0.50 -1.64
C GLY A 38 12.04 0.74 -1.57
N PHE A 39 12.07 1.54 -0.50
CA PHE A 39 11.07 2.61 -0.31
C PHE A 39 11.16 3.70 -1.36
N PHE A 40 12.35 4.25 -1.58
CA PHE A 40 12.48 5.31 -2.58
C PHE A 40 12.19 4.82 -3.99
N PRO A 41 12.78 3.73 -4.48
CA PRO A 41 12.52 3.22 -5.82
C PRO A 41 11.04 2.93 -6.08
N VAL A 42 10.37 2.22 -5.18
CA VAL A 42 8.98 1.79 -5.38
C VAL A 42 8.02 2.97 -5.45
N PHE A 43 8.19 3.97 -4.58
CA PHE A 43 7.19 5.03 -4.41
C PHE A 43 7.49 6.33 -5.14
N ASN A 44 8.53 6.41 -6.01
CA ASN A 44 8.90 7.68 -6.65
C ASN A 44 9.09 7.64 -8.17
N ARG A 45 8.70 6.56 -8.87
CA ARG A 45 8.62 6.58 -10.33
C ARG A 45 7.63 7.65 -10.83
N ASN A 46 7.78 8.10 -12.04
CA ASN A 46 6.92 9.08 -12.70
C ASN A 46 6.86 10.46 -12.02
N LYS A 47 7.82 10.77 -11.11
CA LYS A 47 7.91 12.06 -10.45
C LYS A 47 9.08 12.87 -10.96
N LYS A 48 8.94 14.20 -10.94
CA LYS A 48 10.04 15.14 -11.06
C LYS A 48 10.65 15.44 -9.69
N SER A 49 11.96 15.68 -9.61
CA SER A 49 12.66 16.08 -8.37
C SER A 49 13.13 17.52 -8.46
N LEU A 50 12.79 18.32 -7.44
CA LEU A 50 13.34 19.63 -7.14
C LEU A 50 14.01 19.57 -5.76
N ALA A 51 15.34 19.63 -5.73
CA ALA A 51 16.11 19.63 -4.49
C ALA A 51 16.39 21.09 -4.06
N ILE A 52 15.75 21.51 -2.95
CA ILE A 52 15.76 22.92 -2.53
C ILE A 52 15.69 23.06 -1.00
N ASP A 53 16.41 24.03 -0.47
CA ASP A 53 16.47 24.32 0.96
C ASP A 53 15.32 25.25 1.39
N LEU A 54 14.33 24.69 2.08
CA LEU A 54 13.20 25.44 2.63
C LEU A 54 13.52 26.21 3.93
N GLN A 55 14.71 26.05 4.50
CA GLN A 55 15.14 26.89 5.62
C GLN A 55 15.55 28.29 5.14
N ARG A 56 15.93 28.39 3.87
CA ARG A 56 16.32 29.65 3.23
C ARG A 56 15.09 30.39 2.69
N PRO A 57 14.98 31.72 2.90
CA PRO A 57 13.86 32.51 2.37
C PRO A 57 13.71 32.39 0.84
N GLU A 58 14.83 32.40 0.12
CA GLU A 58 14.84 32.31 -1.35
C GLU A 58 14.26 30.95 -1.81
N GLY A 59 14.58 29.87 -1.09
CA GLY A 59 14.04 28.54 -1.39
C GLY A 59 12.52 28.48 -1.15
N ARG A 60 12.04 29.09 -0.07
CA ARG A 60 10.59 29.19 0.19
C ARG A 60 9.87 29.97 -0.89
N GLU A 61 10.44 31.10 -1.35
CA GLU A 61 9.81 31.93 -2.38
C GLU A 61 9.66 31.17 -3.70
N ILE A 62 10.65 30.38 -4.07
CA ILE A 62 10.57 29.50 -5.26
C ILE A 62 9.43 28.50 -5.09
N VAL A 63 9.31 27.85 -3.93
CA VAL A 63 8.24 26.88 -3.68
C VAL A 63 6.87 27.55 -3.64
N PHE A 64 6.74 28.78 -3.15
CA PHE A 64 5.50 29.54 -3.28
C PHE A 64 5.10 29.77 -4.74
N LYS A 65 6.06 30.15 -5.62
CA LYS A 65 5.79 30.30 -7.07
C LYS A 65 5.37 28.96 -7.71
N LEU A 66 5.94 27.84 -7.24
CA LEU A 66 5.56 26.52 -7.69
C LEU A 66 4.12 26.17 -7.26
N ILE A 67 3.77 26.45 -6.00
CA ILE A 67 2.44 26.23 -5.46
C ILE A 67 1.39 27.05 -6.19
N ASP A 68 1.69 28.29 -6.58
CA ASP A 68 0.77 29.14 -7.35
C ASP A 68 0.37 28.54 -8.69
N LYS A 69 1.22 27.69 -9.27
CA LYS A 69 0.96 26.98 -10.53
C LYS A 69 0.43 25.56 -10.32
N SER A 70 0.27 25.13 -9.07
CA SER A 70 -0.12 23.77 -8.74
C SER A 70 -1.61 23.67 -8.42
N ASP A 71 -2.22 22.55 -8.78
CA ASP A 71 -3.60 22.20 -8.40
C ASP A 71 -3.67 21.65 -6.98
N VAL A 72 -2.65 20.93 -6.56
CA VAL A 72 -2.62 20.18 -5.32
C VAL A 72 -1.27 20.33 -4.63
N VAL A 73 -1.29 20.52 -3.32
CA VAL A 73 -0.12 20.36 -2.44
C VAL A 73 -0.36 19.19 -1.53
N THR A 74 0.61 18.27 -1.46
CA THR A 74 0.59 17.16 -0.50
C THR A 74 1.73 17.28 0.49
N GLU A 75 1.47 17.01 1.75
CA GLU A 75 2.49 17.03 2.79
C GLU A 75 2.32 15.85 3.77
N ASN A 76 3.44 15.36 4.28
CA ASN A 76 3.49 14.24 5.21
C ASN A 76 4.49 14.53 6.34
N PHE A 77 4.48 15.77 6.83
CA PHE A 77 5.35 16.21 7.92
C PHE A 77 4.64 16.10 9.28
N ARG A 78 5.44 16.17 10.34
CA ARG A 78 4.88 16.28 11.70
C ARG A 78 3.99 17.52 11.80
N PRO A 79 2.90 17.47 12.60
CA PRO A 79 2.02 18.63 12.79
C PRO A 79 2.78 19.92 13.07
N GLY A 80 2.41 21.00 12.39
CA GLY A 80 3.02 22.33 12.54
C GLY A 80 4.40 22.49 11.87
N ALA A 81 4.99 21.46 11.27
CA ALA A 81 6.31 21.62 10.65
C ALA A 81 6.30 22.54 9.42
N LEU A 82 5.31 22.36 8.52
CA LEU A 82 5.14 23.25 7.36
C LEU A 82 4.61 24.63 7.74
N ASP A 83 3.82 24.74 8.80
CA ASP A 83 3.31 26.03 9.30
C ASP A 83 4.47 26.95 9.69
N ARG A 84 5.48 26.41 10.39
CA ARG A 84 6.70 27.15 10.76
C ARG A 84 7.51 27.61 9.54
N LEU A 85 7.41 26.91 8.43
CA LEU A 85 8.05 27.30 7.16
C LEU A 85 7.16 28.27 6.35
N GLY A 86 5.95 28.56 6.82
CA GLY A 86 5.02 29.47 6.16
C GLY A 86 4.08 28.81 5.15
N PHE A 87 4.00 27.48 5.09
CA PHE A 87 3.17 26.73 4.17
C PHE A 87 1.91 26.15 4.84
N SER A 88 1.32 26.87 5.80
CA SER A 88 0.05 26.47 6.42
C SER A 88 -1.09 26.47 5.40
N TYR A 89 -2.09 25.60 5.61
CA TYR A 89 -3.28 25.55 4.76
C TYR A 89 -3.96 26.91 4.62
N GLU A 90 -4.16 27.64 5.73
CA GLU A 90 -4.84 28.94 5.70
C GLU A 90 -4.08 29.97 4.87
N LYS A 91 -2.74 29.99 4.97
CA LYS A 91 -1.92 30.92 4.18
C LYS A 91 -1.96 30.55 2.69
N LEU A 92 -1.86 29.27 2.35
CA LEU A 92 -1.89 28.81 0.96
C LEU A 92 -3.29 28.97 0.35
N LYS A 93 -4.35 28.72 1.10
CA LYS A 93 -5.74 28.95 0.70
C LYS A 93 -6.02 30.42 0.41
N ALA A 94 -5.49 31.32 1.24
CA ALA A 94 -5.63 32.77 1.00
C ALA A 94 -4.90 33.20 -0.29
N ARG A 95 -3.77 32.59 -0.60
CA ARG A 95 -2.98 32.83 -1.81
C ARG A 95 -3.60 32.22 -3.07
N ASN A 96 -4.10 30.99 -2.98
CA ASN A 96 -4.78 30.28 -4.06
C ASN A 96 -6.06 29.59 -3.54
N PRO A 97 -7.23 30.26 -3.65
CA PRO A 97 -8.50 29.69 -3.18
C PRO A 97 -8.96 28.42 -3.91
N LYS A 98 -8.32 28.06 -5.03
CA LYS A 98 -8.59 26.86 -5.80
C LYS A 98 -7.68 25.68 -5.40
N LEU A 99 -6.67 25.94 -4.58
CA LEU A 99 -5.69 24.93 -4.18
C LEU A 99 -6.34 23.83 -3.32
N ILE A 100 -6.05 22.59 -3.66
CA ILE A 100 -6.35 21.44 -2.82
C ILE A 100 -5.11 21.17 -1.96
N TYR A 101 -5.27 21.22 -0.65
CA TYR A 101 -4.21 20.94 0.30
C TYR A 101 -4.44 19.56 0.92
N CYS A 102 -3.57 18.59 0.68
CA CYS A 102 -3.67 17.25 1.25
C CYS A 102 -2.66 17.05 2.36
N SER A 103 -3.16 16.84 3.57
CA SER A 103 -2.38 16.62 4.78
C SER A 103 -2.45 15.14 5.18
N LEU A 104 -1.28 14.46 5.18
CA LEU A 104 -1.16 13.06 5.54
C LEU A 104 -0.54 12.96 6.94
N LYS A 105 -1.30 12.43 7.89
CA LYS A 105 -0.98 12.45 9.32
C LYS A 105 -1.04 11.07 9.96
N GLY A 106 -0.57 10.98 11.21
CA GLY A 106 -0.76 9.80 12.03
C GLY A 106 -2.20 9.63 12.50
N PHE A 107 -2.85 10.75 12.83
CA PHE A 107 -4.22 10.82 13.37
C PHE A 107 -4.95 11.99 12.74
N LEU A 108 -6.25 11.87 12.51
CA LEU A 108 -7.12 12.99 12.20
C LEU A 108 -7.30 13.87 13.44
N LYS A 109 -8.09 14.94 13.29
CA LYS A 109 -8.38 15.87 14.41
C LYS A 109 -9.04 15.12 15.56
N GLY A 110 -8.45 15.24 16.74
CA GLY A 110 -8.93 14.58 17.95
C GLY A 110 -7.85 14.55 19.05
N PRO A 111 -8.06 13.78 20.12
CA PRO A 111 -7.13 13.73 21.26
C PRO A 111 -5.70 13.31 20.92
N TYR A 112 -5.51 12.62 19.79
CA TYR A 112 -4.22 12.05 19.38
C TYR A 112 -3.54 12.83 18.26
N GLU A 113 -4.15 13.90 17.71
CA GLU A 113 -3.69 14.59 16.50
C GLU A 113 -2.22 15.06 16.55
N HIS A 114 -1.70 15.33 17.74
CA HIS A 114 -0.32 15.79 17.94
C HIS A 114 0.69 14.68 18.26
N ARG A 115 0.22 13.44 18.40
CA ARG A 115 1.12 12.31 18.74
C ARG A 115 2.03 11.95 17.57
N PRO A 116 3.31 11.64 17.83
CA PRO A 116 4.16 11.01 16.85
C PRO A 116 3.57 9.67 16.42
N SER A 117 3.63 9.37 15.13
CA SER A 117 3.06 8.15 14.58
C SER A 117 3.93 7.59 13.46
N LEU A 118 3.90 6.28 13.35
CA LEU A 118 4.44 5.48 12.26
C LEU A 118 3.40 4.42 11.90
N ASP A 119 3.56 3.77 10.76
CA ASP A 119 2.73 2.64 10.32
C ASP A 119 2.56 1.61 11.45
N GLU A 120 3.68 1.12 12.01
CA GLU A 120 3.68 0.11 13.07
C GLU A 120 2.96 0.58 14.36
N VAL A 121 3.14 1.84 14.74
CA VAL A 121 2.47 2.43 15.92
C VAL A 121 0.95 2.35 15.77
N THR A 122 0.44 2.69 14.60
CA THR A 122 -1.01 2.68 14.36
C THR A 122 -1.55 1.28 14.15
N GLN A 123 -0.78 0.34 13.62
CA GLN A 123 -1.16 -1.07 13.59
C GLN A 123 -1.33 -1.65 15.01
N MET A 124 -0.43 -1.28 15.95
CA MET A 124 -0.56 -1.69 17.35
C MET A 124 -1.78 -1.04 18.02
N MET A 125 -1.95 0.26 17.87
CA MET A 125 -3.06 1.00 18.49
C MET A 125 -4.43 0.66 17.91
N GLY A 126 -4.51 0.39 16.63
CA GLY A 126 -5.77 0.15 15.90
C GLY A 126 -6.19 -1.31 15.84
N GLY A 127 -5.50 -2.22 16.54
CA GLY A 127 -5.89 -3.63 16.66
C GLY A 127 -5.47 -4.54 15.50
N LEU A 128 -4.88 -4.00 14.41
CA LEU A 128 -4.44 -4.85 13.30
C LEU A 128 -3.32 -5.80 13.71
N ALA A 129 -2.36 -5.32 14.51
CA ALA A 129 -1.28 -6.15 15.01
C ALA A 129 -1.78 -7.28 15.93
N TYR A 130 -2.80 -7.01 16.75
CA TYR A 130 -3.49 -8.05 17.53
C TYR A 130 -4.11 -9.10 16.61
N MET A 131 -4.84 -8.68 15.58
CA MET A 131 -5.51 -9.61 14.64
C MET A 131 -4.53 -10.43 13.80
N THR A 132 -3.30 -9.92 13.54
CA THR A 132 -2.29 -10.58 12.71
C THR A 132 -1.42 -11.56 13.50
N GLY A 133 -1.11 -11.24 14.75
CA GLY A 133 -0.16 -11.98 15.58
C GLY A 133 -0.75 -13.18 16.34
N LEU A 134 0.02 -13.67 17.30
CA LEU A 134 -0.44 -14.57 18.33
C LEU A 134 -1.05 -13.76 19.48
N PRO A 135 -1.92 -14.35 20.31
CA PRO A 135 -2.51 -13.64 21.45
C PRO A 135 -1.46 -13.00 22.37
N GLU A 136 -0.39 -13.73 22.66
CA GLU A 136 0.73 -13.29 23.51
C GLU A 136 1.79 -12.48 22.75
N ARG A 137 1.75 -12.46 21.42
CA ARG A 137 2.71 -11.77 20.56
C ARG A 137 2.03 -11.08 19.39
N PRO A 138 1.44 -9.90 19.59
CA PRO A 138 0.94 -9.07 18.48
C PRO A 138 2.03 -8.81 17.45
N LEU A 139 1.69 -8.91 16.16
CA LEU A 139 2.63 -8.77 15.06
C LEU A 139 2.07 -7.83 14.01
N ARG A 140 2.85 -6.83 13.60
CA ARG A 140 2.46 -6.01 12.46
C ARG A 140 2.38 -6.84 11.18
N ALA A 141 1.58 -6.41 10.21
CA ALA A 141 1.59 -6.96 8.86
C ALA A 141 2.99 -6.82 8.23
N GLY A 142 3.39 -7.76 7.41
CA GLY A 142 4.73 -7.84 6.81
C GLY A 142 5.04 -6.75 5.77
N SER A 143 4.17 -5.77 5.60
CA SER A 143 4.30 -4.63 4.69
C SER A 143 3.88 -3.35 5.40
N SER A 144 4.25 -2.17 4.85
CA SER A 144 3.77 -0.85 5.30
C SER A 144 2.32 -0.63 4.83
N VAL A 145 1.42 -1.54 5.22
CA VAL A 145 0.06 -1.64 4.70
C VAL A 145 -0.77 -0.40 5.01
N ILE A 146 -0.56 0.19 6.18
CA ILE A 146 -1.30 1.39 6.61
C ILE A 146 -0.80 2.64 5.92
N ASP A 147 0.52 2.77 5.73
CA ASP A 147 1.10 3.84 4.93
C ASP A 147 0.58 3.82 3.48
N ILE A 148 0.56 2.63 2.87
CA ILE A 148 0.07 2.45 1.49
C ILE A 148 -1.42 2.78 1.41
N MET A 149 -2.22 2.25 2.33
CA MET A 149 -3.66 2.47 2.37
C MET A 149 -4.01 3.93 2.62
N GLY A 150 -3.38 4.57 3.60
CA GLY A 150 -3.58 5.99 3.89
C GLY A 150 -3.16 6.89 2.72
N GLY A 151 -2.07 6.54 2.02
CA GLY A 151 -1.66 7.21 0.78
C GLY A 151 -2.68 7.04 -0.36
N THR A 152 -3.25 5.85 -0.49
CA THR A 152 -4.31 5.56 -1.48
C THR A 152 -5.59 6.33 -1.15
N PHE A 153 -6.05 6.34 0.11
CA PHE A 153 -7.20 7.16 0.51
C PHE A 153 -6.96 8.65 0.31
N ALA A 154 -5.74 9.13 0.54
CA ALA A 154 -5.39 10.51 0.23
C ALA A 154 -5.54 10.83 -1.26
N ALA A 155 -5.09 9.93 -2.14
CA ALA A 155 -5.27 10.08 -3.59
C ALA A 155 -6.75 10.09 -3.98
N VAL A 156 -7.57 9.19 -3.42
CA VAL A 156 -9.04 9.18 -3.61
C VAL A 156 -9.65 10.50 -3.14
N GLY A 157 -9.26 10.98 -1.95
CA GLY A 157 -9.72 12.27 -1.42
C GLY A 157 -9.34 13.46 -2.31
N ILE A 158 -8.13 13.46 -2.88
CA ILE A 158 -7.68 14.48 -3.83
C ILE A 158 -8.52 14.44 -5.11
N LEU A 159 -8.76 13.26 -5.69
CA LEU A 159 -9.60 13.12 -6.89
C LEU A 159 -11.04 13.59 -6.64
N ALA A 160 -11.61 13.25 -5.48
CA ALA A 160 -12.93 13.73 -5.07
C ALA A 160 -12.95 15.27 -4.90
N ALA A 161 -11.88 15.84 -4.33
CA ALA A 161 -11.73 17.28 -4.16
C ALA A 161 -11.57 18.01 -5.51
N LEU A 162 -10.82 17.44 -6.47
CA LEU A 162 -10.71 17.95 -7.83
C LEU A 162 -12.07 17.97 -8.51
N ARG A 163 -12.83 16.89 -8.42
CA ARG A 163 -14.19 16.79 -8.96
C ARG A 163 -15.15 17.81 -8.32
N SER A 164 -15.04 18.03 -7.02
CA SER A 164 -15.82 19.05 -6.32
C SER A 164 -15.42 20.45 -6.78
N ARG A 165 -14.14 20.71 -6.98
CA ARG A 165 -13.61 22.00 -7.44
C ARG A 165 -14.14 22.40 -8.83
N GLU A 166 -14.32 21.43 -9.74
CA GLU A 166 -14.92 21.70 -11.07
C GLU A 166 -16.30 22.36 -10.97
N ARG A 167 -17.08 22.00 -9.95
CA ARG A 167 -18.43 22.54 -9.73
C ARG A 167 -18.45 23.81 -8.89
N THR A 168 -17.56 23.87 -7.88
CA THR A 168 -17.58 24.96 -6.87
C THR A 168 -16.62 26.09 -7.17
N GLY A 169 -15.62 25.86 -8.03
CA GLY A 169 -14.52 26.78 -8.29
C GLY A 169 -13.54 26.91 -7.12
N ARG A 170 -13.70 26.13 -6.02
CA ARG A 170 -12.93 26.24 -4.79
C ARG A 170 -12.16 24.96 -4.47
N GLY A 171 -10.92 25.14 -4.02
CA GLY A 171 -10.14 24.07 -3.40
C GLY A 171 -10.58 23.79 -1.97
N GLN A 172 -9.99 22.77 -1.36
CA GLN A 172 -10.30 22.38 0.02
C GLN A 172 -9.15 21.63 0.70
N LEU A 173 -9.25 21.50 2.00
CA LEU A 173 -8.38 20.63 2.79
C LEU A 173 -8.85 19.17 2.65
N VAL A 174 -7.93 18.30 2.31
CA VAL A 174 -8.08 16.84 2.36
C VAL A 174 -7.17 16.33 3.46
N SER A 175 -7.66 15.50 4.35
CA SER A 175 -6.86 14.86 5.39
C SER A 175 -7.02 13.35 5.33
N SER A 176 -5.90 12.63 5.39
CA SER A 176 -5.85 11.19 5.51
C SER A 176 -4.91 10.82 6.66
N ALA A 177 -5.26 9.78 7.43
CA ALA A 177 -4.46 9.41 8.57
C ALA A 177 -4.29 7.90 8.73
N LEU A 178 -3.17 7.52 9.37
CA LEU A 178 -2.78 6.13 9.57
C LEU A 178 -3.73 5.42 10.53
N PHE A 179 -4.08 6.04 11.65
CA PHE A 179 -4.91 5.39 12.67
C PHE A 179 -6.32 5.07 12.17
N GLU A 180 -6.96 6.01 11.51
CA GLU A 180 -8.30 5.82 10.94
C GLU A 180 -8.26 4.81 9.79
N SER A 181 -7.17 4.75 9.02
CA SER A 181 -6.96 3.69 8.03
C SER A 181 -6.84 2.32 8.69
N THR A 182 -6.17 2.23 9.84
CA THR A 182 -6.09 0.97 10.61
C THR A 182 -7.46 0.57 11.14
N ALA A 183 -8.20 1.51 11.74
CA ALA A 183 -9.57 1.25 12.25
C ALA A 183 -10.49 0.77 11.12
N TYR A 184 -10.38 1.34 9.92
CA TYR A 184 -11.15 0.91 8.75
C TYR A 184 -10.82 -0.54 8.34
N LEU A 185 -9.55 -0.98 8.40
CA LEU A 185 -9.15 -2.36 8.10
C LEU A 185 -9.72 -3.38 9.08
N VAL A 186 -9.86 -3.02 10.35
CA VAL A 186 -10.39 -3.93 11.38
C VAL A 186 -11.88 -3.73 11.65
N ALA A 187 -12.56 -2.90 10.88
CA ALA A 187 -13.97 -2.54 11.09
C ALA A 187 -14.91 -3.75 11.19
N GLN A 188 -14.68 -4.80 10.39
CA GLN A 188 -15.46 -6.05 10.48
C GLN A 188 -15.36 -6.73 11.85
N HIS A 189 -14.19 -6.64 12.51
CA HIS A 189 -13.98 -7.23 13.83
C HIS A 189 -14.58 -6.37 14.94
N MET A 190 -14.60 -5.05 14.75
CA MET A 190 -15.33 -4.15 15.64
C MET A 190 -16.84 -4.45 15.58
N ALA A 191 -17.39 -4.53 14.36
CA ALA A 191 -18.80 -4.88 14.16
C ALA A 191 -19.15 -6.29 14.68
N GLN A 192 -18.24 -7.26 14.50
CA GLN A 192 -18.42 -8.61 15.06
C GLN A 192 -18.59 -8.54 16.58
N TYR A 193 -17.74 -7.81 17.29
CA TYR A 193 -17.83 -7.66 18.73
C TYR A 193 -19.14 -7.00 19.18
N GLU A 194 -19.53 -5.91 18.53
CA GLU A 194 -20.78 -5.20 18.82
C GLU A 194 -22.02 -6.08 18.61
N LEU A 195 -22.01 -6.94 17.57
CA LEU A 195 -23.14 -7.80 17.24
C LEU A 195 -23.24 -9.05 18.12
N THR A 196 -22.10 -9.61 18.51
CA THR A 196 -22.07 -10.93 19.19
C THR A 196 -21.76 -10.85 20.68
N GLY A 197 -21.14 -9.75 21.14
CA GLY A 197 -20.57 -9.64 22.48
C GLY A 197 -19.31 -10.48 22.71
N GLU A 198 -18.85 -11.21 21.68
CA GLU A 198 -17.67 -12.09 21.75
C GLU A 198 -16.44 -11.39 21.15
N ALA A 199 -15.35 -11.32 21.92
CA ALA A 199 -14.11 -10.73 21.46
C ALA A 199 -13.54 -11.52 20.26
N PRO A 200 -13.23 -10.87 19.13
CA PRO A 200 -12.57 -11.51 18.00
C PRO A 200 -11.21 -12.08 18.42
N LEU A 201 -10.93 -13.31 18.05
CA LEU A 201 -9.63 -13.92 18.27
C LEU A 201 -8.67 -13.57 17.11
N PRO A 202 -7.36 -13.45 17.38
CA PRO A 202 -6.34 -13.31 16.34
C PRO A 202 -6.47 -14.38 15.26
N MET A 203 -6.09 -14.02 14.03
CA MET A 203 -6.15 -14.94 12.87
C MET A 203 -5.36 -16.23 13.08
N SER A 204 -4.32 -16.20 13.92
CA SER A 204 -3.48 -17.34 14.27
C SER A 204 -4.18 -18.42 15.11
N VAL A 205 -5.22 -18.04 15.88
CA VAL A 205 -5.94 -18.94 16.81
C VAL A 205 -7.46 -18.89 16.65
N LYS A 206 -7.98 -18.11 15.69
CA LYS A 206 -9.41 -17.99 15.46
C LYS A 206 -10.05 -19.34 15.14
N ARG A 207 -11.32 -19.52 15.52
CA ARG A 207 -12.13 -20.60 15.00
C ARG A 207 -12.42 -20.34 13.52
N PRO A 208 -12.05 -21.23 12.62
CA PRO A 208 -12.25 -21.02 11.19
C PRO A 208 -13.74 -20.96 10.85
N THR A 209 -14.10 -20.14 9.87
CA THR A 209 -15.47 -20.05 9.33
C THR A 209 -15.81 -21.27 8.48
N TRP A 210 -14.79 -21.91 7.91
CA TRP A 210 -14.95 -23.07 7.00
C TRP A 210 -14.27 -24.32 7.56
N GLY A 211 -14.87 -25.47 7.27
CA GLY A 211 -14.38 -26.78 7.70
C GLY A 211 -13.01 -27.09 7.12
N VAL A 212 -12.78 -26.79 5.84
CA VAL A 212 -11.50 -26.92 5.17
C VAL A 212 -11.06 -25.55 4.68
N TYR A 213 -10.08 -24.98 5.33
CA TYR A 213 -9.51 -23.67 5.01
C TYR A 213 -8.17 -23.56 5.75
N ASP A 214 -7.13 -24.16 5.19
CA ASP A 214 -5.87 -24.36 5.88
C ASP A 214 -4.70 -24.53 4.92
N ILE A 215 -3.48 -24.55 5.45
CA ILE A 215 -2.25 -24.81 4.71
C ILE A 215 -1.86 -26.27 4.93
N PHE A 216 -1.64 -27.00 3.84
CA PHE A 216 -1.26 -28.41 3.86
C PHE A 216 0.12 -28.62 3.25
N GLU A 217 0.88 -29.57 3.79
CA GLU A 217 2.13 -30.05 3.20
C GLU A 217 1.87 -31.07 2.10
N THR A 218 2.73 -31.08 1.09
CA THR A 218 2.70 -32.00 -0.05
C THR A 218 3.86 -33.01 0.02
N ALA A 219 3.86 -34.03 -0.84
CA ALA A 219 4.86 -35.11 -0.85
C ALA A 219 6.30 -34.61 -1.04
N ASP A 220 6.47 -33.52 -1.77
CA ASP A 220 7.74 -32.86 -2.09
C ASP A 220 8.10 -31.71 -1.11
N ALA A 221 7.53 -31.73 0.10
CA ALA A 221 7.69 -30.71 1.14
C ALA A 221 7.23 -29.30 0.71
N GLY A 222 6.46 -29.18 -0.36
CA GLY A 222 5.75 -27.96 -0.74
C GLY A 222 4.61 -27.67 0.24
N ARG A 223 4.05 -26.48 0.18
CA ARG A 223 2.89 -26.08 0.98
C ARG A 223 1.84 -25.40 0.11
N LEU A 224 0.60 -25.86 0.25
CA LEU A 224 -0.55 -25.34 -0.48
C LEU A 224 -1.63 -24.91 0.52
N PHE A 225 -2.13 -23.70 0.36
CA PHE A 225 -3.40 -23.32 0.97
C PHE A 225 -4.53 -23.97 0.17
N VAL A 226 -5.49 -24.60 0.84
CA VAL A 226 -6.68 -25.21 0.22
C VAL A 226 -7.93 -24.76 0.95
N GLY A 227 -8.94 -24.31 0.19
CA GLY A 227 -10.25 -23.92 0.68
C GLY A 227 -11.36 -24.81 0.11
N VAL A 228 -12.26 -25.31 0.98
CA VAL A 228 -13.54 -25.91 0.58
C VAL A 228 -14.62 -25.14 1.32
N VAL A 229 -15.27 -24.19 0.64
CA VAL A 229 -16.11 -23.16 1.26
C VAL A 229 -17.61 -23.43 1.10
N THR A 230 -17.99 -24.38 0.21
CA THR A 230 -19.39 -24.78 0.01
C THR A 230 -19.58 -26.28 0.15
N ASP A 231 -20.81 -26.72 0.39
CA ASP A 231 -21.13 -28.15 0.48
C ASP A 231 -20.97 -28.85 -0.87
N THR A 232 -21.28 -28.18 -1.98
CA THR A 232 -21.03 -28.70 -3.34
C THR A 232 -19.53 -28.92 -3.59
N GLN A 233 -18.67 -27.98 -3.16
CA GLN A 233 -17.22 -28.14 -3.26
C GLN A 233 -16.72 -29.33 -2.42
N TRP A 234 -17.33 -29.58 -1.28
CA TRP A 234 -17.02 -30.74 -0.45
C TRP A 234 -17.36 -32.08 -1.17
N GLU A 235 -18.54 -32.15 -1.79
CA GLU A 235 -18.93 -33.33 -2.59
C GLU A 235 -17.99 -33.57 -3.75
N VAL A 236 -17.61 -32.51 -4.49
CA VAL A 236 -16.63 -32.56 -5.56
C VAL A 236 -15.27 -33.05 -5.05
N PHE A 237 -14.80 -32.49 -3.94
CA PHE A 237 -13.55 -32.91 -3.31
C PHE A 237 -13.54 -34.41 -2.98
N CYS A 238 -14.55 -34.87 -2.25
CA CYS A 238 -14.63 -36.29 -1.86
C CYS A 238 -14.67 -37.22 -3.04
N ARG A 239 -15.41 -36.90 -4.09
CA ARG A 239 -15.48 -37.69 -5.31
C ARG A 239 -14.14 -37.77 -6.01
N GLU A 240 -13.51 -36.65 -6.24
CA GLU A 240 -12.28 -36.56 -7.05
C GLU A 240 -11.03 -37.08 -6.32
N PHE A 241 -11.04 -37.04 -4.99
CA PHE A 241 -9.97 -37.63 -4.18
C PHE A 241 -10.26 -39.07 -3.74
N GLY A 242 -11.42 -39.65 -4.12
CA GLY A 242 -11.78 -41.03 -3.81
C GLY A 242 -12.14 -41.25 -2.33
N GLU A 243 -12.51 -40.21 -1.60
CA GLU A 243 -12.78 -40.24 -0.16
C GLU A 243 -14.30 -40.40 0.09
N GLN A 244 -14.84 -41.59 -0.35
CA GLN A 244 -16.26 -41.87 -0.24
C GLN A 244 -16.75 -41.97 1.22
N ASP A 245 -15.90 -42.43 2.12
CA ASP A 245 -16.17 -42.46 3.57
C ASP A 245 -16.44 -41.07 4.13
N LEU A 246 -15.69 -40.06 3.69
CA LEU A 246 -15.90 -38.64 4.10
C LEU A 246 -17.16 -38.06 3.44
N ALA A 247 -17.51 -38.48 2.23
CA ALA A 247 -18.70 -38.00 1.52
C ALA A 247 -20.01 -38.39 2.21
N VAL A 248 -20.06 -39.61 2.78
CA VAL A 248 -21.26 -40.16 3.41
C VAL A 248 -21.30 -39.97 4.92
N ASP A 249 -20.26 -39.48 5.55
CA ASP A 249 -20.21 -39.25 7.00
C ASP A 249 -21.22 -38.17 7.42
N PRO A 250 -22.22 -38.53 8.24
CA PRO A 250 -23.27 -37.58 8.65
C PRO A 250 -22.72 -36.38 9.44
N ARG A 251 -21.52 -36.50 10.06
CA ARG A 251 -20.86 -35.43 10.79
C ARG A 251 -20.25 -34.37 9.85
N LEU A 252 -20.12 -34.65 8.56
CA LEU A 252 -19.50 -33.76 7.58
C LEU A 252 -20.48 -33.18 6.56
N LYS A 253 -21.78 -33.42 6.73
CA LYS A 253 -22.85 -33.07 5.78
C LYS A 253 -22.93 -31.58 5.44
N SER A 254 -22.62 -30.70 6.38
CA SER A 254 -22.65 -29.26 6.14
C SER A 254 -21.35 -28.60 6.59
N ASN A 255 -21.07 -27.41 6.06
CA ASN A 255 -19.86 -26.65 6.46
C ASN A 255 -19.79 -26.44 7.98
N GLY A 256 -20.91 -26.08 8.63
CA GLY A 256 -20.93 -25.87 10.08
C GLY A 256 -20.64 -27.14 10.88
N MET A 257 -21.01 -28.32 10.36
CA MET A 257 -20.66 -29.62 10.95
C MET A 257 -19.19 -29.92 10.75
N ARG A 258 -18.65 -29.73 9.55
CA ARG A 258 -17.20 -29.89 9.26
C ARG A 258 -16.33 -28.98 10.14
N VAL A 259 -16.79 -27.75 10.43
CA VAL A 259 -16.08 -26.84 11.36
C VAL A 259 -15.93 -27.44 12.75
N LYS A 260 -16.96 -28.14 13.26
CA LYS A 260 -16.90 -28.79 14.57
C LYS A 260 -15.94 -29.98 14.59
N GLU A 261 -15.81 -30.64 13.45
CA GLU A 261 -15.02 -31.86 13.29
C GLU A 261 -13.55 -31.60 12.84
N ARG A 262 -13.14 -30.34 12.74
CA ARG A 262 -11.78 -29.96 12.25
C ARG A 262 -10.65 -30.67 12.99
N GLY A 263 -10.83 -30.97 14.28
CA GLY A 263 -9.79 -31.57 15.11
C GLY A 263 -9.24 -32.88 14.54
N TRP A 264 -10.10 -33.70 13.93
CA TRP A 264 -9.69 -34.94 13.25
C TRP A 264 -9.71 -34.82 11.72
N LEU A 265 -10.61 -33.99 11.19
CA LEU A 265 -10.77 -33.84 9.74
C LEU A 265 -9.50 -33.24 9.09
N ILE A 266 -8.94 -32.17 9.64
CA ILE A 266 -7.75 -31.53 9.05
C ILE A 266 -6.54 -32.46 9.03
N PRO A 267 -6.17 -33.20 10.09
CA PRO A 267 -5.15 -34.23 10.02
C PRO A 267 -5.42 -35.29 8.94
N ARG A 268 -6.68 -35.75 8.81
CA ARG A 268 -7.05 -36.73 7.76
C ARG A 268 -6.83 -36.18 6.36
N LEU A 269 -7.20 -34.91 6.11
CA LEU A 269 -6.97 -34.25 4.82
C LEU A 269 -5.47 -34.02 4.56
N ALA A 270 -4.69 -33.70 5.58
CA ALA A 270 -3.25 -33.57 5.47
C ALA A 270 -2.58 -34.85 4.95
N GLU A 271 -3.01 -36.02 5.44
CA GLU A 271 -2.53 -37.33 4.93
C GLU A 271 -2.91 -37.57 3.46
N ILE A 272 -4.07 -37.08 3.02
CA ILE A 272 -4.50 -37.18 1.63
C ILE A 272 -3.60 -36.32 0.74
N PHE A 273 -3.40 -35.04 1.10
CA PHE A 273 -2.62 -34.10 0.31
C PHE A 273 -1.12 -34.43 0.30
N LYS A 274 -0.60 -35.00 1.38
CA LYS A 274 0.79 -35.45 1.48
C LYS A 274 1.18 -36.58 0.54
N ARG A 275 0.18 -37.20 -0.14
CA ARG A 275 0.42 -38.22 -1.18
C ARG A 275 0.71 -37.64 -2.56
N CYS A 276 0.46 -36.34 -2.76
CA CYS A 276 0.59 -35.68 -4.05
C CYS A 276 1.78 -34.68 -4.01
N ALA A 277 2.51 -34.58 -5.13
CA ALA A 277 3.43 -33.47 -5.32
C ALA A 277 2.64 -32.14 -5.46
N GLN A 278 3.26 -31.02 -5.10
CA GLN A 278 2.59 -29.70 -5.02
C GLN A 278 1.93 -29.31 -6.35
N GLN A 279 2.65 -29.50 -7.47
CA GLN A 279 2.12 -29.11 -8.79
C GLN A 279 0.97 -30.02 -9.23
N ASP A 280 1.05 -31.33 -8.96
CA ASP A 280 -0.02 -32.26 -9.31
C ASP A 280 -1.29 -31.98 -8.50
N LEU A 281 -1.13 -31.69 -7.22
CA LEU A 281 -2.23 -31.27 -6.35
C LEU A 281 -2.85 -29.96 -6.84
N ALA A 282 -2.04 -28.97 -7.18
CA ALA A 282 -2.49 -27.68 -7.71
C ALA A 282 -3.30 -27.87 -9.00
N ASN A 283 -2.77 -28.61 -9.97
CA ASN A 283 -3.44 -28.91 -11.23
C ASN A 283 -4.80 -29.63 -11.01
N LYS A 284 -4.84 -30.56 -10.07
CA LYS A 284 -6.07 -31.30 -9.73
C LYS A 284 -7.11 -30.38 -9.10
N LEU A 285 -6.70 -29.51 -8.15
CA LEU A 285 -7.61 -28.55 -7.50
C LEU A 285 -8.15 -27.52 -8.49
N GLU A 286 -7.31 -27.04 -9.41
CA GLU A 286 -7.71 -26.14 -10.50
C GLU A 286 -8.75 -26.78 -11.41
N ALA A 287 -8.48 -28.02 -11.87
CA ALA A 287 -9.38 -28.76 -12.76
C ALA A 287 -10.78 -28.96 -12.16
N ILE A 288 -10.89 -29.08 -10.85
CA ILE A 288 -12.17 -29.28 -10.14
C ILE A 288 -12.75 -27.99 -9.56
N GLY A 289 -12.11 -26.84 -9.80
CA GLY A 289 -12.62 -25.53 -9.40
C GLY A 289 -12.59 -25.28 -7.89
N LEU A 290 -11.64 -25.87 -7.16
CA LEU A 290 -11.47 -25.61 -5.73
C LEU A 290 -10.45 -24.48 -5.49
N PRO A 291 -10.71 -23.55 -4.57
CA PRO A 291 -9.75 -22.51 -4.21
C PRO A 291 -8.47 -23.10 -3.59
N PHE A 292 -7.34 -22.74 -4.15
CA PHE A 292 -6.03 -23.10 -3.62
C PHE A 292 -5.00 -22.00 -3.93
N ALA A 293 -3.88 -22.01 -3.22
CA ALA A 293 -2.75 -21.16 -3.54
C ALA A 293 -1.44 -21.77 -3.02
N PRO A 294 -0.36 -21.79 -3.80
CA PRO A 294 0.98 -22.04 -3.27
C PRO A 294 1.39 -20.89 -2.33
N ILE A 295 2.19 -21.21 -1.32
CA ILE A 295 2.69 -20.19 -0.39
C ILE A 295 3.90 -19.51 -1.01
N ALA A 296 3.68 -18.39 -1.67
CA ALA A 296 4.71 -17.60 -2.34
C ALA A 296 5.46 -16.68 -1.35
N LYS A 297 6.70 -16.40 -1.67
CA LYS A 297 7.53 -15.35 -1.04
C LYS A 297 7.55 -14.12 -1.96
N PRO A 298 7.80 -12.91 -1.44
CA PRO A 298 7.74 -11.69 -2.27
C PRO A 298 8.64 -11.73 -3.52
N TRP A 299 9.77 -12.39 -3.47
CA TRP A 299 10.67 -12.50 -4.63
C TRP A 299 10.23 -13.55 -5.65
N ASP A 300 9.37 -14.49 -5.30
CA ASP A 300 8.81 -15.47 -6.24
C ASP A 300 7.89 -14.75 -7.26
N LEU A 301 7.31 -13.62 -6.86
CA LEU A 301 6.46 -12.78 -7.74
C LEU A 301 7.22 -12.21 -8.94
N LEU A 302 8.55 -12.12 -8.89
CA LEU A 302 9.35 -11.68 -10.03
C LEU A 302 9.32 -12.66 -11.21
N ALA A 303 8.98 -13.94 -10.95
CA ALA A 303 8.82 -14.98 -11.94
C ALA A 303 7.36 -15.44 -12.08
N ASP A 304 6.41 -14.76 -11.45
CA ASP A 304 5.01 -15.13 -11.48
C ASP A 304 4.43 -15.00 -12.90
N PRO A 305 3.90 -16.09 -13.48
CA PRO A 305 3.46 -16.10 -14.88
C PRO A 305 2.28 -15.13 -15.13
N HIS A 306 1.39 -14.93 -14.16
CA HIS A 306 0.27 -14.02 -14.28
C HIS A 306 0.73 -12.57 -14.30
N LEU A 307 1.63 -12.18 -13.39
CA LEU A 307 2.19 -10.83 -13.36
C LEU A 307 3.01 -10.53 -14.63
N LEU A 308 3.79 -11.49 -15.11
CA LEU A 308 4.57 -11.33 -16.35
C LEU A 308 3.64 -11.19 -17.58
N ALA A 309 2.68 -12.08 -17.74
CA ALA A 309 1.76 -12.07 -18.88
C ALA A 309 0.82 -10.85 -18.88
N SER A 310 0.40 -10.39 -17.72
CA SER A 310 -0.52 -9.26 -17.58
C SER A 310 0.14 -7.89 -17.61
N GLY A 311 1.49 -7.80 -17.76
CA GLY A 311 2.23 -6.54 -17.62
C GLY A 311 2.16 -5.97 -16.20
N GLY A 312 1.98 -6.83 -15.20
CA GLY A 312 1.90 -6.48 -13.79
C GLY A 312 3.22 -6.06 -13.16
N LEU A 313 4.35 -6.31 -13.84
CA LEU A 313 5.68 -5.91 -13.41
C LEU A 313 6.23 -4.82 -14.34
N LEU A 314 6.76 -3.77 -13.74
CA LEU A 314 7.42 -2.65 -14.44
C LEU A 314 8.92 -2.73 -14.22
N GLU A 315 9.67 -2.69 -15.30
CA GLU A 315 11.13 -2.57 -15.26
C GLU A 315 11.53 -1.12 -14.94
N MET A 316 12.43 -0.93 -13.99
CA MET A 316 12.96 0.39 -13.61
C MET A 316 14.48 0.37 -13.49
N ALA A 317 15.11 1.44 -13.98
CA ALA A 317 16.52 1.72 -13.73
C ALA A 317 16.69 2.46 -12.41
N VAL A 318 17.43 1.87 -11.47
CA VAL A 318 17.71 2.45 -10.16
C VAL A 318 19.20 2.35 -9.88
N MET A 319 19.88 3.51 -9.77
CA MET A 319 21.33 3.57 -9.71
C MET A 319 21.97 2.88 -10.95
N LYS A 320 22.66 1.76 -10.76
CA LYS A 320 23.27 0.97 -11.84
C LYS A 320 22.63 -0.40 -12.00
N LYS A 321 21.39 -0.57 -11.50
CA LYS A 321 20.68 -1.84 -11.53
C LYS A 321 19.32 -1.69 -12.20
N THR A 322 18.90 -2.72 -12.88
CA THR A 322 17.52 -2.90 -13.30
C THR A 322 16.78 -3.67 -12.22
N ILE A 323 15.64 -3.16 -11.80
CA ILE A 323 14.74 -3.81 -10.84
C ILE A 323 13.34 -3.91 -11.42
N HIS A 324 12.55 -4.85 -10.92
CA HIS A 324 11.14 -4.99 -11.27
C HIS A 324 10.27 -4.67 -10.06
N VAL A 325 9.21 -3.92 -10.29
CA VAL A 325 8.25 -3.52 -9.27
C VAL A 325 6.83 -3.67 -9.79
N PRO A 326 5.85 -3.89 -8.93
CA PRO A 326 4.46 -4.00 -9.40
C PRO A 326 3.95 -2.68 -9.97
N ALA A 327 3.17 -2.79 -11.05
CA ALA A 327 2.31 -1.72 -11.54
C ALA A 327 1.19 -1.43 -10.53
N LEU A 328 0.49 -0.30 -10.66
CA LEU A 328 -0.76 -0.11 -9.92
C LEU A 328 -1.75 -1.24 -10.29
N PRO A 329 -2.53 -1.75 -9.31
CA PRO A 329 -3.54 -2.79 -9.56
C PRO A 329 -4.81 -2.21 -10.20
N LEU A 330 -4.63 -1.44 -11.27
CA LEU A 330 -5.69 -0.75 -12.00
C LEU A 330 -5.50 -0.93 -13.49
N GLU A 331 -6.62 -1.09 -14.17
CA GLU A 331 -6.73 -0.99 -15.63
C GLU A 331 -7.79 0.05 -15.98
N LEU A 332 -7.49 0.93 -16.90
CA LEU A 332 -8.42 1.87 -17.47
C LEU A 332 -8.61 1.51 -18.94
N ASP A 333 -9.84 1.21 -19.33
CA ASP A 333 -10.18 0.80 -20.70
C ASP A 333 -9.36 -0.44 -21.16
N GLY A 334 -9.18 -1.41 -20.26
CA GLY A 334 -8.38 -2.62 -20.48
C GLY A 334 -6.88 -2.38 -20.62
N ARG A 335 -6.38 -1.21 -20.23
CA ARG A 335 -4.96 -0.85 -20.29
C ARG A 335 -4.39 -0.64 -18.90
N ARG A 336 -3.28 -1.28 -18.60
CA ARG A 336 -2.51 -1.02 -17.38
C ARG A 336 -1.79 0.31 -17.47
N LEU A 337 -1.70 0.97 -16.33
CA LEU A 337 -0.93 2.21 -16.19
C LEU A 337 0.56 1.86 -16.09
N GLY A 338 1.34 2.41 -17.00
CA GLY A 338 2.74 2.10 -17.14
C GLY A 338 3.69 3.10 -16.49
N LYS A 339 4.97 2.74 -16.49
CA LYS A 339 6.07 3.63 -16.16
C LYS A 339 6.28 4.62 -17.32
N ARG A 340 6.35 5.91 -17.01
CA ARG A 340 6.75 6.99 -17.94
C ARG A 340 8.19 7.42 -17.69
N SER A 341 8.66 7.39 -16.42
CA SER A 341 10.02 7.70 -16.03
C SER A 341 10.45 6.88 -14.82
N ASP A 342 11.73 6.64 -14.71
CA ASP A 342 12.35 6.04 -13.54
C ASP A 342 12.32 7.00 -12.33
N PRO A 343 12.53 6.50 -11.09
CA PRO A 343 12.68 7.37 -9.93
C PRO A 343 13.79 8.40 -10.17
N PRO A 344 13.52 9.69 -9.95
CA PRO A 344 14.47 10.74 -10.33
C PRO A 344 15.71 10.76 -9.43
N ALA A 345 16.84 11.17 -9.97
CA ALA A 345 18.00 11.59 -9.17
C ALA A 345 17.67 12.86 -8.38
N VAL A 346 18.47 13.15 -7.35
CA VAL A 346 18.30 14.37 -6.52
C VAL A 346 18.39 15.60 -7.42
N GLY A 347 17.35 16.44 -7.40
CA GLY A 347 17.31 17.69 -8.16
C GLY A 347 17.31 17.54 -9.69
N GLN A 348 17.07 16.33 -10.20
CA GLN A 348 17.20 16.02 -11.64
C GLN A 348 16.46 17.00 -12.55
N HIS A 349 15.31 17.51 -12.12
CA HIS A 349 14.47 18.39 -12.93
C HIS A 349 14.55 19.87 -12.47
N GLY A 350 15.53 20.18 -11.60
CA GLY A 350 15.64 21.53 -11.01
C GLY A 350 15.79 22.64 -12.04
N ARG A 351 16.65 22.48 -13.07
CA ARG A 351 16.83 23.50 -14.12
C ARG A 351 15.55 23.75 -14.91
N GLU A 352 14.89 22.69 -15.35
CA GLU A 352 13.62 22.74 -16.09
C GLU A 352 12.51 23.45 -15.26
N LEU A 353 12.35 23.01 -14.01
CA LEU A 353 11.31 23.54 -13.13
C LEU A 353 11.55 25.01 -12.79
N LEU A 354 12.80 25.41 -12.50
CA LEU A 354 13.15 26.81 -12.22
C LEU A 354 12.98 27.70 -13.44
N ALA A 355 13.39 27.25 -14.64
CA ALA A 355 13.14 27.96 -15.88
C ALA A 355 11.63 28.14 -16.14
N GLY A 356 10.82 27.09 -15.90
CA GLY A 356 9.34 27.16 -15.94
C GLY A 356 8.72 28.15 -14.96
N LEU A 357 9.44 28.50 -13.90
CA LEU A 357 9.06 29.55 -12.93
C LEU A 357 9.59 30.94 -13.29
N GLY A 358 10.28 31.07 -14.44
CA GLY A 358 10.81 32.33 -14.94
C GLY A 358 12.22 32.68 -14.46
N CYS A 359 12.95 31.74 -13.83
CA CYS A 359 14.35 31.97 -13.45
C CYS A 359 15.26 31.90 -14.66
N SER A 360 16.10 32.90 -14.85
CA SER A 360 17.16 32.89 -15.87
C SER A 360 18.27 31.89 -15.52
N PRO A 361 19.07 31.44 -16.47
CA PRO A 361 20.23 30.56 -16.21
C PRO A 361 21.19 31.11 -15.15
N GLY A 362 21.44 32.44 -15.14
CA GLY A 362 22.27 33.10 -14.15
C GLY A 362 21.67 33.06 -12.72
N GLU A 363 20.37 33.26 -12.59
CA GLU A 363 19.67 33.13 -11.30
C GLU A 363 19.70 31.69 -10.79
N VAL A 364 19.50 30.71 -11.67
CA VAL A 364 19.62 29.30 -11.30
C VAL A 364 21.02 28.98 -10.81
N GLN A 365 22.08 29.47 -11.51
CA GLN A 365 23.46 29.25 -11.08
C GLN A 365 23.74 29.91 -9.72
N ALA A 366 23.25 31.13 -9.50
CA ALA A 366 23.40 31.82 -8.22
C ALA A 366 22.74 31.07 -7.05
N LEU A 367 21.59 30.40 -7.29
CA LEU A 367 20.93 29.54 -6.29
C LEU A 367 21.75 28.28 -5.98
N VAL A 368 22.39 27.71 -6.97
CA VAL A 368 23.31 26.56 -6.81
C VAL A 368 24.56 26.98 -6.03
N ASP A 369 25.21 28.08 -6.39
CA ASP A 369 26.39 28.60 -5.72
C ASP A 369 26.13 28.89 -4.23
N LYS A 370 24.94 29.41 -3.91
CA LYS A 370 24.45 29.63 -2.55
C LYS A 370 23.98 28.33 -1.83
N ARG A 371 24.06 27.18 -2.47
CA ARG A 371 23.57 25.88 -1.97
C ARG A 371 22.09 25.87 -1.57
N ILE A 372 21.29 26.73 -2.18
CA ILE A 372 19.84 26.77 -2.00
C ILE A 372 19.18 25.67 -2.83
N VAL A 373 19.70 25.42 -4.03
CA VAL A 373 19.24 24.37 -4.93
C VAL A 373 20.40 23.41 -5.17
N ALA A 374 20.09 22.11 -5.22
CA ALA A 374 21.02 21.10 -5.70
C ALA A 374 20.55 20.58 -7.07
N LEU A 375 21.51 20.42 -7.97
CA LEU A 375 21.35 19.82 -9.30
C LEU A 375 22.28 18.60 -9.42
N PRO A 376 21.99 17.63 -10.30
CA PRO A 376 22.89 16.51 -10.58
C PRO A 376 24.25 16.94 -11.11
#